data_9c160ca9107448043cc1078af5581fab
#
_entry.id   9c160ca9107448043cc1078af5581fab
#
_cell.length_a   1.000
_cell.length_b   1.000
_cell.length_c   1.000
_cell.angle_alpha   90.00
_cell.angle_beta   90.00
_cell.angle_gamma   90.00
#
_symmetry.space_group_name_H-M   'P 1'
#
loop_
_entity.id
_entity.type
_entity.pdbx_description
1 polymer ?
#
loop_
_entity_poly.entity_id
_entity_poly.type
_entity_poly.pdbx_seq_one_letter_code
_entity_poly.pdbx_strand_id
1 'polypeptide(L)'
;IDGPRPRATHVQTNAPRIDGVLLDLIIDYLTYVFIPAFALFHSGLLPGWTGWFAIIVITFMSAIYFADTRMKTSDYSFSGFPGCWNMVVLVLFAIKPPSEIILVLVSILAITMLLPIKFVHPFRTERWRMVTLPMAFAWTFFAGWAAWVNFDPESWAHWGLILSSLWLLCAGAAQQVIYRERL
;
A
#
# COMPACT_ATOMS: atom_id res chain seq x y z
N ILE A 1 -5.45 6.88 15.97
CA ILE A 1 -4.46 7.47 16.90
C ILE A 1 -3.99 6.35 17.85
N ASP A 2 -3.20 5.44 17.33
CA ASP A 2 -2.66 4.32 18.09
C ASP A 2 -1.14 4.46 18.21
N GLY A 3 -0.67 4.91 19.37
CA GLY A 3 0.74 5.11 19.64
C GLY A 3 1.04 5.21 21.13
N PRO A 4 2.34 5.21 21.54
CA PRO A 4 2.72 5.29 22.94
C PRO A 4 2.18 6.54 23.66
N ARG A 5 2.15 7.69 23.01
CA ARG A 5 1.67 8.94 23.60
C ARG A 5 0.15 8.95 23.85
N PRO A 6 -0.72 8.58 22.89
CA PRO A 6 -2.15 8.47 23.13
C PRO A 6 -2.52 7.50 24.26
N ARG A 7 -1.80 6.36 24.36
CA ARG A 7 -1.99 5.40 25.46
C ARG A 7 -1.59 5.98 26.81
N ALA A 8 -0.47 6.70 26.87
CA ALA A 8 0.00 7.34 28.09
C ALA A 8 -0.90 8.49 28.60
N THR A 9 -1.65 9.13 27.70
CA THR A 9 -2.56 10.24 28.03
C THR A 9 -4.00 9.79 28.24
N HIS A 10 -4.28 8.48 28.25
CA HIS A 10 -5.64 7.94 28.44
C HIS A 10 -6.71 8.61 27.57
N VAL A 11 -6.41 8.80 26.27
CA VAL A 11 -7.26 9.55 25.33
C VAL A 11 -8.68 9.02 25.28
N GLN A 12 -8.89 7.70 25.40
CA GLN A 12 -10.23 7.10 25.44
C GLN A 12 -11.09 7.59 26.62
N THR A 13 -10.45 7.90 27.74
CA THR A 13 -11.14 8.41 28.93
C THR A 13 -11.33 9.93 28.87
N ASN A 14 -10.33 10.63 28.31
CA ASN A 14 -10.30 12.10 28.28
C ASN A 14 -11.05 12.70 27.08
N ALA A 15 -11.23 11.95 26.00
CA ALA A 15 -11.96 12.37 24.80
C ALA A 15 -12.97 11.28 24.34
N PRO A 16 -13.97 10.92 25.17
CA PRO A 16 -14.87 9.78 24.93
C PRO A 16 -15.81 9.98 23.73
N ARG A 17 -15.92 11.20 23.20
CA ARG A 17 -16.77 11.51 22.03
C ARG A 17 -16.12 11.16 20.70
N ILE A 18 -14.80 10.91 20.66
CA ILE A 18 -14.06 10.64 19.43
C ILE A 18 -13.50 9.22 19.51
N ASP A 19 -13.99 8.34 18.63
CA ASP A 19 -13.37 7.03 18.42
C ASP A 19 -12.07 7.22 17.61
N GLY A 20 -10.93 7.17 18.33
CA GLY A 20 -9.62 7.35 17.72
C GLY A 20 -9.23 6.24 16.75
N VAL A 21 -9.75 5.02 16.92
CA VAL A 21 -9.48 3.89 16.01
C VAL A 21 -10.23 4.10 14.70
N LEU A 22 -11.51 4.49 14.79
CA LEU A 22 -12.31 4.80 13.61
C LEU A 22 -11.73 6.01 12.86
N LEU A 23 -11.29 7.05 13.57
CA LEU A 23 -10.68 8.22 12.96
C LEU A 23 -9.38 7.88 12.22
N ASP A 24 -8.54 7.02 12.81
CA ASP A 24 -7.30 6.51 12.19
C ASP A 24 -7.60 5.76 10.90
N LEU A 25 -8.58 4.83 10.93
CA LEU A 25 -9.03 4.10 9.75
C LEU A 25 -9.57 5.02 8.64
N ILE A 26 -10.34 6.06 9.00
CA ILE A 26 -10.85 7.04 8.03
C ILE A 26 -9.69 7.82 7.39
N ILE A 27 -8.74 8.29 8.19
CA ILE A 27 -7.57 9.03 7.69
C ILE A 27 -6.72 8.13 6.80
N ASP A 28 -6.45 6.90 7.21
CA ASP A 28 -5.70 5.91 6.42
C ASP A 28 -6.41 5.63 5.09
N TYR A 29 -7.72 5.40 5.11
CA TYR A 29 -8.49 5.17 3.90
C TYR A 29 -8.45 6.38 2.95
N LEU A 30 -8.57 7.60 3.47
CA LEU A 30 -8.50 8.80 2.65
C LEU A 30 -7.11 8.98 2.03
N THR A 31 -6.05 8.81 2.82
CA THR A 31 -4.68 9.12 2.39
C THR A 31 -4.03 8.00 1.58
N TYR A 32 -4.33 6.74 1.88
CA TYR A 32 -3.70 5.60 1.20
C TYR A 32 -4.55 5.06 0.05
N VAL A 33 -5.86 5.34 0.02
CA VAL A 33 -6.78 4.79 -0.98
C VAL A 33 -7.43 5.88 -1.82
N PHE A 34 -8.28 6.72 -1.20
CA PHE A 34 -9.15 7.63 -1.95
C PHE A 34 -8.36 8.68 -2.74
N ILE A 35 -7.44 9.40 -2.07
CA ILE A 35 -6.62 10.42 -2.73
C ILE A 35 -5.77 9.84 -3.86
N PRO A 36 -5.04 8.72 -3.68
CA PRO A 36 -4.30 8.09 -4.77
C PRO A 36 -5.20 7.61 -5.92
N ALA A 37 -6.35 6.99 -5.63
CA ALA A 37 -7.28 6.55 -6.67
C ALA A 37 -7.82 7.74 -7.48
N PHE A 38 -8.16 8.84 -6.80
CA PHE A 38 -8.59 10.08 -7.44
C PHE A 38 -7.48 10.70 -8.28
N ALA A 39 -6.24 10.73 -7.78
CA ALA A 39 -5.08 11.21 -8.53
C ALA A 39 -4.81 10.36 -9.78
N LEU A 40 -4.90 9.03 -9.67
CA LEU A 40 -4.76 8.13 -10.82
C LEU A 40 -5.87 8.35 -11.85
N PHE A 41 -7.11 8.55 -11.40
CA PHE A 41 -8.25 8.86 -12.29
C PHE A 41 -8.02 10.13 -13.11
N HIS A 42 -7.44 11.18 -12.52
CA HIS A 42 -7.18 12.47 -13.17
C HIS A 42 -5.84 12.57 -13.88
N SER A 43 -4.97 11.55 -13.77
CA SER A 43 -3.62 11.59 -14.32
C SER A 43 -3.52 11.54 -15.84
N GLY A 44 -4.60 11.11 -16.53
CA GLY A 44 -4.59 10.81 -17.95
C GLY A 44 -3.99 9.46 -18.33
N LEU A 45 -3.45 8.68 -17.36
CA LEU A 45 -2.91 7.34 -17.60
C LEU A 45 -3.99 6.31 -17.93
N LEU A 46 -5.23 6.57 -17.50
CA LEU A 46 -6.38 5.69 -17.70
C LEU A 46 -7.49 6.45 -18.43
N PRO A 47 -7.52 6.44 -19.78
CA PRO A 47 -8.53 7.17 -20.56
C PRO A 47 -9.90 6.49 -20.52
N GLY A 48 -10.95 7.30 -20.57
CA GLY A 48 -12.33 6.84 -20.72
C GLY A 48 -12.83 5.98 -19.56
N TRP A 49 -13.44 4.84 -19.87
CA TRP A 49 -14.04 3.93 -18.89
C TRP A 49 -13.01 3.24 -17.96
N THR A 50 -11.74 3.15 -18.40
CA THR A 50 -10.68 2.50 -17.63
C THR A 50 -10.36 3.23 -16.33
N GLY A 51 -10.43 4.56 -16.34
CA GLY A 51 -10.31 5.39 -15.14
C GLY A 51 -11.44 5.15 -14.15
N TRP A 52 -12.69 5.07 -14.63
CA TRP A 52 -13.85 4.75 -13.80
C TRP A 52 -13.76 3.36 -13.19
N PHE A 53 -13.34 2.36 -13.97
CA PHE A 53 -13.14 1.02 -13.48
C PHE A 53 -12.10 1.02 -12.33
N ALA A 54 -10.94 1.64 -12.56
CA ALA A 54 -9.86 1.66 -11.57
C ALA A 54 -10.28 2.35 -10.27
N ILE A 55 -10.88 3.54 -10.32
CA ILE A 55 -11.28 4.26 -9.09
C ILE A 55 -12.35 3.48 -8.31
N ILE A 56 -13.33 2.87 -8.98
CA ILE A 56 -14.37 2.07 -8.32
C ILE A 56 -13.75 0.82 -7.68
N VAL A 57 -12.92 0.08 -8.40
CA VAL A 57 -12.30 -1.14 -7.89
C VAL A 57 -11.37 -0.83 -6.71
N ILE A 58 -10.49 0.15 -6.83
CA ILE A 58 -9.58 0.56 -5.76
C ILE A 58 -10.36 0.95 -4.51
N THR A 59 -11.33 1.84 -4.62
CA THR A 59 -12.05 2.36 -3.47
C THR A 59 -12.96 1.31 -2.84
N PHE A 60 -13.71 0.56 -3.63
CA PHE A 60 -14.65 -0.44 -3.12
C PHE A 60 -13.94 -1.62 -2.45
N MET A 61 -12.94 -2.22 -3.12
CA MET A 61 -12.20 -3.36 -2.57
C MET A 61 -11.43 -2.96 -1.31
N SER A 62 -10.86 -1.76 -1.27
CA SER A 62 -10.18 -1.26 -0.09
C SER A 62 -11.14 -0.99 1.06
N ALA A 63 -12.35 -0.49 0.81
CA ALA A 63 -13.35 -0.31 1.87
C ALA A 63 -13.69 -1.64 2.54
N ILE A 64 -13.88 -2.72 1.75
CA ILE A 64 -14.10 -4.06 2.28
C ILE A 64 -12.88 -4.52 3.10
N TYR A 65 -11.67 -4.35 2.56
CA TYR A 65 -10.43 -4.73 3.24
C TYR A 65 -10.24 -4.02 4.58
N PHE A 66 -10.45 -2.69 4.63
CA PHE A 66 -10.33 -1.91 5.88
C PHE A 66 -11.41 -2.25 6.92
N ALA A 67 -12.55 -2.80 6.48
CA ALA A 67 -13.58 -3.31 7.35
C ALA A 67 -13.32 -4.74 7.86
N ASP A 68 -12.36 -5.48 7.26
CA ASP A 68 -12.02 -6.85 7.68
C ASP A 68 -11.08 -6.84 8.90
N THR A 69 -11.55 -7.41 10.00
CA THR A 69 -10.77 -7.51 11.25
C THR A 69 -9.60 -8.51 11.17
N ARG A 70 -9.55 -9.34 10.13
CA ARG A 70 -8.54 -10.39 9.91
C ARG A 70 -7.31 -9.91 9.15
N MET A 71 -7.27 -8.64 8.73
CA MET A 71 -6.19 -8.10 7.89
C MET A 71 -4.80 -8.13 8.53
N LYS A 72 -4.69 -8.21 9.86
CA LYS A 72 -3.41 -8.24 10.59
C LYS A 72 -3.13 -9.64 11.10
N THR A 73 -1.94 -10.14 10.78
CA THR A 73 -1.46 -11.45 11.24
C THR A 73 -0.70 -11.34 12.58
N SER A 74 -0.48 -12.47 13.26
CA SER A 74 0.21 -12.53 14.54
C SER A 74 1.68 -12.09 14.49
N ASP A 75 2.32 -12.19 13.32
CA ASP A 75 3.71 -11.78 13.06
C ASP A 75 3.84 -10.33 12.54
N TYR A 76 2.79 -9.53 12.70
CA TYR A 76 2.70 -8.14 12.21
C TYR A 76 2.80 -7.96 10.70
N SER A 77 2.55 -9.01 9.93
CA SER A 77 2.33 -8.94 8.49
C SER A 77 0.87 -8.62 8.18
N PHE A 78 0.55 -8.46 6.91
CA PHE A 78 -0.81 -8.27 6.44
C PHE A 78 -1.28 -9.54 5.70
N SER A 79 -2.53 -9.92 5.90
CA SER A 79 -3.23 -10.89 5.08
C SER A 79 -3.96 -10.15 3.96
N GLY A 80 -3.56 -10.38 2.73
CA GLY A 80 -3.97 -9.59 1.57
C GLY A 80 -3.16 -8.32 1.35
N PHE A 81 -3.28 -7.72 0.16
CA PHE A 81 -2.65 -6.46 -0.16
C PHE A 81 -3.15 -5.35 0.78
N PRO A 82 -2.26 -4.63 1.51
CA PRO A 82 -2.64 -3.77 2.62
C PRO A 82 -3.27 -2.42 2.22
N GLY A 83 -3.73 -2.27 0.99
CA GLY A 83 -4.41 -1.06 0.55
C GLY A 83 -3.51 0.18 0.43
N CYS A 84 -2.19 0.02 0.37
CA CYS A 84 -1.24 1.12 0.21
C CYS A 84 -1.15 1.61 -1.26
N TRP A 85 -2.30 2.03 -1.80
CA TRP A 85 -2.39 2.51 -3.18
C TRP A 85 -1.58 3.78 -3.43
N ASN A 86 -1.30 4.58 -2.40
CA ASN A 86 -0.39 5.71 -2.50
C ASN A 86 0.99 5.31 -3.02
N MET A 87 1.52 4.16 -2.57
CA MET A 87 2.79 3.63 -3.06
C MET A 87 2.67 3.17 -4.52
N VAL A 88 1.61 2.42 -4.84
CA VAL A 88 1.37 1.91 -6.19
C VAL A 88 1.20 3.04 -7.20
N VAL A 89 0.33 4.01 -6.89
CA VAL A 89 0.03 5.13 -7.79
C VAL A 89 1.27 6.01 -8.02
N LEU A 90 2.09 6.24 -6.99
CA LEU A 90 3.35 6.97 -7.15
C LEU A 90 4.28 6.26 -8.14
N VAL A 91 4.39 4.94 -8.04
CA VAL A 91 5.18 4.13 -8.99
C VAL A 91 4.59 4.21 -10.39
N LEU A 92 3.27 4.13 -10.54
CA LEU A 92 2.62 4.26 -11.85
C LEU A 92 2.87 5.62 -12.49
N PHE A 93 2.93 6.70 -11.70
CA PHE A 93 3.25 8.04 -12.21
C PHE A 93 4.71 8.15 -12.69
N ALA A 94 5.64 7.47 -12.03
CA ALA A 94 7.04 7.45 -12.43
C ALA A 94 7.30 6.55 -13.65
N ILE A 95 6.62 5.40 -13.75
CA ILE A 95 6.84 4.40 -14.81
C ILE A 95 5.99 4.71 -16.06
N LYS A 96 4.79 5.26 -15.89
CA LYS A 96 3.82 5.58 -16.95
C LYS A 96 3.57 4.39 -17.90
N PRO A 97 3.22 3.20 -17.39
CA PRO A 97 3.00 2.04 -18.24
C PRO A 97 1.71 2.20 -19.06
N PRO A 98 1.51 1.40 -20.13
CA PRO A 98 0.25 1.35 -20.86
C PRO A 98 -0.96 1.09 -19.96
N SER A 99 -2.13 1.64 -20.32
CA SER A 99 -3.38 1.55 -19.55
C SER A 99 -3.79 0.11 -19.23
N GLU A 100 -3.54 -0.82 -20.15
CA GLU A 100 -3.84 -2.25 -20.00
C GLU A 100 -3.03 -2.87 -18.85
N ILE A 101 -1.74 -2.50 -18.74
CA ILE A 101 -0.87 -2.97 -17.66
C ILE A 101 -1.35 -2.41 -16.32
N ILE A 102 -1.76 -1.14 -16.29
CA ILE A 102 -2.32 -0.52 -15.07
C ILE A 102 -3.59 -1.25 -14.64
N LEU A 103 -4.52 -1.54 -15.57
CA LEU A 103 -5.75 -2.25 -15.26
C LEU A 103 -5.49 -3.66 -14.72
N VAL A 104 -4.57 -4.40 -15.35
CA VAL A 104 -4.18 -5.73 -14.89
C VAL A 104 -3.59 -5.66 -13.49
N LEU A 105 -2.68 -4.73 -13.23
CA LEU A 105 -2.06 -4.55 -11.91
C LEU A 105 -3.11 -4.18 -10.84
N VAL A 106 -3.97 -3.21 -11.12
CA VAL A 106 -5.06 -2.80 -10.22
C VAL A 106 -5.96 -3.98 -9.91
N SER A 107 -6.36 -4.75 -10.93
CA SER A 107 -7.23 -5.92 -10.75
C SER A 107 -6.57 -7.00 -9.91
N ILE A 108 -5.31 -7.33 -10.18
CA ILE A 108 -4.56 -8.33 -9.40
C ILE A 108 -4.43 -7.88 -7.93
N LEU A 109 -3.99 -6.65 -7.68
CA LEU A 109 -3.84 -6.14 -6.31
C LEU A 109 -5.18 -6.11 -5.56
N ALA A 110 -6.25 -5.68 -6.22
CA ALA A 110 -7.59 -5.68 -5.63
C ALA A 110 -8.07 -7.10 -5.27
N ILE A 111 -7.84 -8.09 -6.13
CA ILE A 111 -8.17 -9.49 -5.85
C ILE A 111 -7.33 -10.00 -4.68
N THR A 112 -6.03 -9.70 -4.64
CA THR A 112 -5.14 -10.13 -3.55
C THR A 112 -5.53 -9.57 -2.18
N MET A 113 -6.28 -8.47 -2.11
CA MET A 113 -6.83 -7.95 -0.85
C MET A 113 -7.74 -8.95 -0.14
N LEU A 114 -8.44 -9.79 -0.89
CA LEU A 114 -9.39 -10.80 -0.36
C LEU A 114 -8.77 -12.19 -0.18
N LEU A 115 -7.52 -12.36 -0.59
CA LEU A 115 -6.84 -13.65 -0.53
C LEU A 115 -5.89 -13.71 0.69
N PRO A 116 -5.71 -14.88 1.31
CA PRO A 116 -4.76 -15.07 2.40
C PRO A 116 -3.32 -15.13 1.86
N ILE A 117 -2.89 -14.04 1.22
CA ILE A 117 -1.52 -13.87 0.72
C ILE A 117 -0.79 -12.93 1.67
N LYS A 118 0.39 -13.34 2.13
CA LYS A 118 1.18 -12.56 3.08
C LYS A 118 1.84 -11.36 2.40
N PHE A 119 1.66 -10.18 3.00
CA PHE A 119 2.40 -8.96 2.68
C PHE A 119 3.18 -8.52 3.91
N VAL A 120 4.48 -8.27 3.75
CA VAL A 120 5.35 -7.87 4.86
C VAL A 120 5.11 -6.41 5.26
N HIS A 121 5.11 -6.17 6.58
CA HIS A 121 5.24 -4.80 7.09
C HIS A 121 6.72 -4.46 7.20
N PRO A 122 7.28 -3.48 6.44
CA PRO A 122 8.72 -3.26 6.32
C PRO A 122 9.45 -3.08 7.67
N PHE A 123 8.78 -2.49 8.65
CA PHE A 123 9.36 -2.17 9.95
C PHE A 123 9.02 -3.18 11.06
N ARG A 124 7.90 -3.92 10.95
CA ARG A 124 7.38 -4.77 12.04
C ARG A 124 7.63 -6.25 11.81
N THR A 125 7.55 -6.73 10.56
CA THR A 125 7.81 -8.14 10.25
C THR A 125 9.29 -8.45 10.45
N GLU A 126 9.62 -9.34 11.39
CA GLU A 126 11.01 -9.63 11.75
C GLU A 126 11.76 -10.43 10.69
N ARG A 127 11.04 -11.36 10.04
CA ARG A 127 11.64 -12.23 9.03
C ARG A 127 12.06 -11.42 7.80
N TRP A 128 13.31 -11.61 7.36
CA TRP A 128 13.98 -10.88 6.28
C TRP A 128 14.10 -9.36 6.48
N ARG A 129 13.92 -8.89 7.72
CA ARG A 129 13.97 -7.47 8.06
C ARG A 129 15.29 -6.82 7.65
N MET A 130 16.40 -7.56 7.72
CA MET A 130 17.73 -7.09 7.30
C MET A 130 17.79 -6.69 5.82
N VAL A 131 16.92 -7.25 4.96
CA VAL A 131 16.80 -6.90 3.53
C VAL A 131 15.60 -6.00 3.30
N THR A 132 14.44 -6.31 3.92
CA THR A 132 13.21 -5.57 3.69
C THR A 132 13.29 -4.12 4.16
N LEU A 133 13.98 -3.86 5.27
CA LEU A 133 14.15 -2.50 5.79
C LEU A 133 15.01 -1.62 4.87
N PRO A 134 16.23 -2.03 4.42
CA PRO A 134 16.96 -1.30 3.39
C PRO A 134 16.18 -1.08 2.10
N MET A 135 15.40 -2.09 1.64
CA MET A 135 14.56 -1.95 0.45
C MET A 135 13.45 -0.92 0.64
N ALA A 136 12.87 -0.82 1.83
CA ALA A 136 11.89 0.23 2.15
C ALA A 136 12.52 1.63 2.13
N PHE A 137 13.72 1.79 2.66
CA PHE A 137 14.45 3.06 2.59
C PHE A 137 14.86 3.40 1.14
N ALA A 138 15.32 2.42 0.37
CA ALA A 138 15.63 2.59 -1.05
C ALA A 138 14.36 3.02 -1.82
N TRP A 139 13.24 2.36 -1.58
CA TRP A 139 11.95 2.73 -2.18
C TRP A 139 11.58 4.18 -1.83
N THR A 140 11.68 4.58 -0.57
CA THR A 140 11.38 5.95 -0.12
C THR A 140 12.28 6.98 -0.79
N PHE A 141 13.57 6.67 -0.93
CA PHE A 141 14.52 7.53 -1.62
C PHE A 141 14.17 7.69 -3.10
N PHE A 142 13.98 6.59 -3.84
CA PHE A 142 13.66 6.64 -5.26
C PHE A 142 12.28 7.26 -5.53
N ALA A 143 11.30 7.00 -4.67
CA ALA A 143 9.99 7.61 -4.75
C ALA A 143 10.03 9.13 -4.53
N GLY A 144 10.79 9.56 -3.52
CA GLY A 144 11.03 10.98 -3.25
C GLY A 144 11.77 11.67 -4.40
N TRP A 145 12.77 11.00 -4.98
CA TRP A 145 13.48 11.49 -6.15
C TRP A 145 12.54 11.62 -7.36
N ALA A 146 11.76 10.59 -7.66
CA ALA A 146 10.78 10.64 -8.75
C ALA A 146 9.79 11.81 -8.58
N ALA A 147 9.29 12.03 -7.36
CA ALA A 147 8.41 13.16 -7.07
C ALA A 147 9.12 14.51 -7.25
N TRP A 148 10.39 14.60 -6.85
CA TRP A 148 11.21 15.82 -6.99
C TRP A 148 11.43 16.22 -8.46
N VAL A 149 11.61 15.23 -9.34
CA VAL A 149 11.81 15.45 -10.79
C VAL A 149 10.50 15.37 -11.58
N ASN A 150 9.36 15.68 -10.97
CA ASN A 150 8.03 15.69 -11.62
C ASN A 150 7.65 14.36 -12.28
N PHE A 151 7.99 13.23 -11.65
CA PHE A 151 7.75 11.87 -12.15
C PHE A 151 8.37 11.58 -13.51
N ASP A 152 9.56 12.13 -13.75
CA ASP A 152 10.39 11.83 -14.91
C ASP A 152 11.83 11.47 -14.48
N PRO A 153 11.99 10.39 -13.69
CA PRO A 153 13.28 10.01 -13.14
C PRO A 153 14.20 9.40 -14.20
N GLU A 154 15.49 9.59 -14.02
CA GLU A 154 16.53 8.97 -14.83
C GLU A 154 16.51 7.45 -14.66
N SER A 155 17.09 6.72 -15.62
CA SER A 155 17.04 5.25 -15.68
C SER A 155 17.48 4.55 -14.40
N TRP A 156 18.48 5.05 -13.68
CA TRP A 156 18.97 4.45 -12.44
C TRP A 156 17.91 4.54 -11.32
N ALA A 157 17.22 5.68 -11.18
CA ALA A 157 16.18 5.86 -10.19
C ALA A 157 14.90 5.10 -10.56
N HIS A 158 14.58 5.05 -11.86
CA HIS A 158 13.49 4.25 -12.41
C HIS A 158 13.64 2.76 -12.05
N TRP A 159 14.80 2.16 -12.33
CA TRP A 159 15.06 0.76 -11.96
C TRP A 159 15.13 0.54 -10.46
N GLY A 160 15.71 1.49 -9.71
CA GLY A 160 15.73 1.43 -8.26
C GLY A 160 14.32 1.38 -7.66
N LEU A 161 13.41 2.21 -8.19
CA LEU A 161 12.01 2.22 -7.77
C LEU A 161 11.29 0.91 -8.13
N ILE A 162 11.49 0.38 -9.33
CA ILE A 162 10.89 -0.89 -9.76
C ILE A 162 11.37 -2.04 -8.87
N LEU A 163 12.68 -2.21 -8.70
CA LEU A 163 13.24 -3.33 -7.95
C LEU A 163 12.84 -3.31 -6.47
N SER A 164 12.87 -2.14 -5.84
CA SER A 164 12.43 -2.00 -4.45
C SER A 164 10.92 -2.24 -4.29
N SER A 165 10.10 -1.79 -5.25
CA SER A 165 8.65 -2.07 -5.28
C SER A 165 8.35 -3.55 -5.41
N LEU A 166 9.02 -4.24 -6.35
CA LEU A 166 8.86 -5.69 -6.54
C LEU A 166 9.25 -6.47 -5.29
N TRP A 167 10.35 -6.08 -4.62
CA TRP A 167 10.71 -6.70 -3.35
C TRP A 167 9.60 -6.53 -2.31
N LEU A 168 9.12 -5.31 -2.08
CA LEU A 168 8.10 -5.02 -1.07
C LEU A 168 6.78 -5.73 -1.35
N LEU A 169 6.40 -5.89 -2.62
CA LEU A 169 5.20 -6.61 -3.02
C LEU A 169 5.34 -8.12 -2.87
N CYS A 170 6.50 -8.69 -3.23
CA CYS A 170 6.66 -10.14 -3.36
C CYS A 170 7.26 -10.82 -2.12
N ALA A 171 7.98 -10.09 -1.26
CA ALA A 171 8.70 -10.68 -0.13
C ALA A 171 7.80 -11.47 0.83
N GLY A 172 6.57 -10.99 1.07
CA GLY A 172 5.60 -11.67 1.92
C GLY A 172 5.14 -13.00 1.35
N ALA A 173 4.69 -12.99 0.09
CA ALA A 173 4.28 -14.20 -0.61
C ALA A 173 5.44 -15.22 -0.73
N ALA A 174 6.66 -14.73 -0.98
CA ALA A 174 7.85 -15.58 -1.01
C ALA A 174 8.11 -16.24 0.36
N GLN A 175 8.01 -15.47 1.46
CA GLN A 175 8.11 -16.05 2.81
C GLN A 175 7.04 -17.11 3.05
N GLN A 176 5.80 -16.83 2.68
CA GLN A 176 4.68 -17.76 2.86
C GLN A 176 4.91 -19.09 2.14
N VAL A 177 5.41 -19.05 0.92
CA VAL A 177 5.71 -20.26 0.12
C VAL A 177 6.91 -21.01 0.69
N ILE A 178 8.03 -20.32 0.95
CA ILE A 178 9.29 -20.95 1.42
C ILE A 178 9.10 -21.59 2.78
N TYR A 179 8.40 -20.94 3.68
CA TYR A 179 8.23 -21.45 5.06
C TYR A 179 6.91 -22.18 5.28
N ARG A 180 6.10 -22.37 4.22
CA ARG A 180 4.79 -23.05 4.26
C ARG A 180 3.85 -22.51 5.33
N GLU A 181 3.86 -21.18 5.51
CA GLU A 181 3.01 -20.49 6.49
C GLU A 181 1.53 -20.54 6.04
N ARG A 182 0.62 -20.80 7.00
CA ARG A 182 -0.82 -20.58 6.83
C ARG A 182 -1.20 -19.29 7.57
N LEU A 183 -1.90 -18.39 6.90
CA LEU A 183 -2.42 -17.14 7.48
C LEU A 183 -3.80 -17.38 8.09
#